data_0488a55ca8ec10bfaeef16ec793ae158
#
_entry.id   0488a55ca8ec10bfaeef16ec793ae158
#
_cell.length_a   1.000
_cell.length_b   1.000
_cell.length_c   1.000
_cell.angle_alpha   90.00
_cell.angle_beta   90.00
_cell.angle_gamma   90.00
#
_symmetry.space_group_name_H-M   'P 1'
#
loop_
_entity.id
_entity.type
_entity.pdbx_description
1 polymer ?
#
loop_
_entity_poly.entity_id
_entity_poly.type
_entity_poly.pdbx_seq_one_letter_code
_entity_poly.pdbx_strand_id
1 'polypeptide(L)'
;MLYYFARFVFLIYLKLFYRITIIGRTNIPGRKPFIICANHISWLDPLSVGIALPAWYRIHYMAKKELFSNFIMRFLLIKAGAFPVNRQDADLIAVKKAYSVLKEGHVLGLFPEGTRSKSGVLQKAYNGAALIAVRSGVPILPVAVEGPYRLFKPVKVHIGKAFVLPPLVYEQKNEKREQLDDMSNTIMSSISRLLTEQNNK
;
A
#
# COMPACT_ATOMS: atom_id res chain seq x y z
N MET A 1 8.09 7.49 20.19
CA MET A 1 7.15 6.95 21.17
C MET A 1 5.69 7.00 20.68
N LEU A 2 5.11 8.16 20.33
CA LEU A 2 3.69 8.28 19.94
C LEU A 2 3.26 7.31 18.81
N TYR A 3 4.07 7.14 17.76
CA TYR A 3 3.79 6.21 16.66
C TYR A 3 3.63 4.75 17.14
N TYR A 4 4.53 4.27 17.98
CA TYR A 4 4.47 2.89 18.49
C TYR A 4 3.30 2.68 19.45
N PHE A 5 2.98 3.69 20.26
CA PHE A 5 1.82 3.67 21.13
C PHE A 5 0.52 3.63 20.33
N ALA A 6 0.36 4.54 19.37
CA ALA A 6 -0.81 4.54 18.49
C ALA A 6 -0.96 3.21 17.75
N ARG A 7 0.14 2.67 17.21
CA ARG A 7 0.16 1.36 16.56
C ARG A 7 -0.30 0.23 17.48
N PHE A 8 0.14 0.23 18.74
CA PHE A 8 -0.26 -0.75 19.74
C PHE A 8 -1.75 -0.66 20.06
N VAL A 9 -2.27 0.54 20.27
CA VAL A 9 -3.70 0.79 20.49
C VAL A 9 -4.53 0.30 19.30
N PHE A 10 -4.12 0.62 18.07
CA PHE A 10 -4.81 0.14 16.86
C PHE A 10 -4.71 -1.37 16.68
N LEU A 11 -3.61 -2.00 17.06
CA LEU A 11 -3.49 -3.46 17.05
C LEU A 11 -4.52 -4.11 17.96
N ILE A 12 -4.65 -3.61 19.20
CA ILE A 12 -5.66 -4.09 20.15
C ILE A 12 -7.06 -3.86 19.60
N TYR A 13 -7.34 -2.65 19.12
CA TYR A 13 -8.63 -2.30 18.52
C TYR A 13 -9.01 -3.24 17.37
N LEU A 14 -8.12 -3.44 16.41
CA LEU A 14 -8.38 -4.30 15.25
C LEU A 14 -8.51 -5.78 15.64
N LYS A 15 -7.76 -6.25 16.63
CA LYS A 15 -7.89 -7.62 17.14
C LYS A 15 -9.23 -7.85 17.85
N LEU A 16 -9.64 -6.92 18.70
CA LEU A 16 -10.87 -7.05 19.50
C LEU A 16 -12.12 -6.91 18.62
N PHE A 17 -12.16 -5.90 17.76
CA PHE A 17 -13.38 -5.54 17.03
C PHE A 17 -13.48 -6.14 15.62
N TYR A 18 -12.35 -6.53 14.99
CA TYR A 18 -12.34 -7.02 13.61
C TYR A 18 -11.66 -8.38 13.45
N ARG A 19 -11.30 -9.05 14.57
CA ARG A 19 -10.66 -10.37 14.55
C ARG A 19 -9.59 -10.49 13.46
N ILE A 20 -8.72 -9.48 13.40
CA ILE A 20 -7.74 -9.38 12.31
C ILE A 20 -6.76 -10.57 12.32
N THR A 21 -6.62 -11.21 11.18
CA THR A 21 -5.67 -12.32 10.95
C THR A 21 -4.67 -11.90 9.88
N ILE A 22 -3.39 -12.21 10.09
CA ILE A 22 -2.31 -11.87 9.19
C ILE A 22 -1.67 -13.16 8.69
N ILE A 23 -1.63 -13.33 7.37
CA ILE A 23 -1.16 -14.54 6.69
C ILE A 23 0.02 -14.16 5.80
N GLY A 24 1.06 -15.00 5.76
CA GLY A 24 2.24 -14.81 4.90
C GLY A 24 3.29 -13.85 5.46
N ARG A 25 3.39 -13.66 6.78
CA ARG A 25 4.42 -12.79 7.40
C ARG A 25 5.86 -13.15 7.03
N THR A 26 6.12 -14.40 6.69
CA THR A 26 7.43 -14.90 6.23
C THR A 26 7.86 -14.32 4.89
N ASN A 27 6.92 -13.77 4.11
CA ASN A 27 7.17 -13.14 2.82
C ASN A 27 7.67 -11.69 2.93
N ILE A 28 7.68 -11.11 4.13
CA ILE A 28 8.12 -9.72 4.34
C ILE A 28 9.62 -9.66 4.08
N PRO A 29 10.09 -8.79 3.15
CA PRO A 29 11.53 -8.61 2.90
C PRO A 29 12.28 -8.25 4.19
N GLY A 30 13.56 -8.62 4.26
CA GLY A 30 14.43 -8.18 5.35
C GLY A 30 14.53 -6.63 5.41
N ARG A 31 15.45 -6.09 6.21
CA ARG A 31 15.61 -4.63 6.47
C ARG A 31 16.08 -3.82 5.25
N LYS A 32 15.42 -3.97 4.11
CA LYS A 32 15.65 -3.19 2.89
C LYS A 32 14.41 -2.40 2.54
N PRO A 33 14.53 -1.25 1.86
CA PRO A 33 13.36 -0.52 1.39
C PRO A 33 12.56 -1.37 0.40
N PHE A 34 11.26 -1.29 0.48
CA PHE A 34 10.33 -1.93 -0.46
C PHE A 34 9.03 -1.14 -0.54
N ILE A 35 8.25 -1.43 -1.57
CA ILE A 35 6.94 -0.82 -1.78
C ILE A 35 5.86 -1.85 -1.43
N ILE A 36 4.93 -1.48 -0.57
CA ILE A 36 3.70 -2.25 -0.36
C ILE A 36 2.68 -1.76 -1.37
N CYS A 37 2.12 -2.69 -2.15
CA CYS A 37 0.95 -2.44 -2.98
C CYS A 37 -0.21 -3.25 -2.44
N ALA A 38 -1.28 -2.58 -2.00
CA ALA A 38 -2.46 -3.22 -1.43
C ALA A 38 -3.75 -2.75 -2.11
N ASN A 39 -4.79 -3.60 -2.12
CA ASN A 39 -6.14 -3.17 -2.46
C ASN A 39 -6.71 -2.25 -1.38
N HIS A 40 -7.71 -1.44 -1.75
CA HIS A 40 -8.26 -0.44 -0.85
C HIS A 40 -9.77 -0.55 -0.74
N ILE A 41 -10.28 -1.05 0.39
CA ILE A 41 -11.71 -1.27 0.66
C ILE A 41 -12.22 -0.45 1.85
N SER A 42 -11.33 -0.01 2.76
CA SER A 42 -11.71 0.67 3.99
C SER A 42 -10.73 1.76 4.40
N TRP A 43 -11.18 2.69 5.22
CA TRP A 43 -10.33 3.64 5.95
C TRP A 43 -9.32 2.94 6.87
N LEU A 44 -9.62 1.73 7.29
CA LEU A 44 -8.79 0.95 8.21
C LEU A 44 -7.67 0.18 7.49
N ASP A 45 -7.68 0.11 6.15
CA ASP A 45 -6.65 -0.65 5.41
C ASP A 45 -5.23 -0.18 5.70
N PRO A 46 -4.90 1.14 5.72
CA PRO A 46 -3.55 1.58 6.04
C PRO A 46 -3.09 1.12 7.43
N LEU A 47 -4.03 1.06 8.40
CA LEU A 47 -3.75 0.58 9.74
C LEU A 47 -3.59 -0.94 9.76
N SER A 48 -4.46 -1.68 9.08
CA SER A 48 -4.43 -3.14 8.98
C SER A 48 -3.14 -3.62 8.31
N VAL A 49 -2.76 -2.99 7.20
CA VAL A 49 -1.48 -3.24 6.53
C VAL A 49 -0.31 -2.81 7.43
N GLY A 50 -0.45 -1.67 8.11
CA GLY A 50 0.56 -1.17 9.04
C GLY A 50 0.89 -2.16 10.15
N ILE A 51 -0.09 -2.74 10.81
CA ILE A 51 0.13 -3.71 11.90
C ILE A 51 0.54 -5.09 11.41
N ALA A 52 0.35 -5.39 10.12
CA ALA A 52 0.77 -6.65 9.54
C ALA A 52 2.30 -6.77 9.45
N LEU A 53 3.01 -5.66 9.35
CA LEU A 53 4.46 -5.62 9.35
C LEU A 53 5.03 -5.60 10.79
N PRO A 54 6.28 -6.03 10.98
CA PRO A 54 7.01 -5.80 12.23
C PRO A 54 7.10 -4.32 12.60
N ALA A 55 7.15 -4.02 13.90
CA ALA A 55 7.06 -2.65 14.41
C ALA A 55 8.22 -1.73 13.99
N TRP A 56 9.37 -2.29 13.67
CA TRP A 56 10.53 -1.52 13.20
C TRP A 56 10.41 -0.99 11.78
N TYR A 57 9.42 -1.47 10.97
CA TYR A 57 9.11 -0.89 9.68
C TYR A 57 8.20 0.32 9.87
N ARG A 58 8.69 1.48 9.45
CA ARG A 58 7.88 2.67 9.33
C ARG A 58 7.37 2.78 7.90
N ILE A 59 6.05 2.68 7.74
CA ILE A 59 5.42 2.80 6.43
C ILE A 59 5.04 4.26 6.21
N HIS A 60 5.39 4.78 5.05
CA HIS A 60 4.98 6.09 4.57
C HIS A 60 3.91 5.92 3.49
N TYR A 61 2.72 6.49 3.71
CA TYR A 61 1.61 6.37 2.78
C TYR A 61 1.41 7.64 1.95
N MET A 62 1.10 7.48 0.66
CA MET A 62 0.57 8.56 -0.16
C MET A 62 -0.92 8.72 0.14
N ALA A 63 -1.32 9.87 0.71
CA ALA A 63 -2.69 10.14 1.09
C ALA A 63 -3.24 11.36 0.34
N LYS A 64 -4.55 11.37 0.06
CA LYS A 64 -5.23 12.45 -0.66
C LYS A 64 -4.95 13.82 -0.03
N LYS A 65 -4.55 14.80 -0.82
CA LYS A 65 -4.16 16.17 -0.37
C LYS A 65 -5.22 16.81 0.52
N GLU A 66 -6.50 16.62 0.21
CA GLU A 66 -7.62 17.22 0.94
C GLU A 66 -7.74 16.72 2.39
N LEU A 67 -7.18 15.56 2.70
CA LEU A 67 -7.13 15.05 4.08
C LEU A 67 -6.21 15.89 4.98
N PHE A 68 -5.32 16.67 4.38
CA PHE A 68 -4.38 17.55 5.10
C PHE A 68 -4.91 18.97 5.29
N SER A 69 -6.12 19.30 4.84
CA SER A 69 -6.75 20.62 5.04
C SER A 69 -7.19 20.83 6.49
N ASN A 70 -7.64 19.78 7.17
CA ASN A 70 -7.98 19.84 8.60
C ASN A 70 -6.70 19.74 9.43
N PHE A 71 -6.51 20.65 10.38
CA PHE A 71 -5.30 20.73 11.22
C PHE A 71 -5.03 19.46 12.03
N ILE A 72 -6.08 18.91 12.68
CA ILE A 72 -5.94 17.71 13.51
C ILE A 72 -5.59 16.51 12.63
N MET A 73 -6.30 16.32 11.52
CA MET A 73 -6.07 15.24 10.58
C MET A 73 -4.67 15.32 9.96
N ARG A 74 -4.25 16.53 9.56
CA ARG A 74 -2.90 16.80 9.05
C ARG A 74 -1.84 16.39 10.06
N PHE A 75 -1.98 16.79 11.32
CA PHE A 75 -1.05 16.42 12.38
C PHE A 75 -0.95 14.90 12.55
N LEU A 76 -2.09 14.21 12.63
CA LEU A 76 -2.14 12.73 12.77
C LEU A 76 -1.51 12.03 11.57
N LEU A 77 -1.84 12.44 10.35
CA LEU A 77 -1.32 11.85 9.11
C LEU A 77 0.20 12.03 9.00
N ILE A 78 0.72 13.22 9.27
CA ILE A 78 2.17 13.49 9.24
C ILE A 78 2.89 12.65 10.30
N LYS A 79 2.35 12.57 11.51
CA LYS A 79 2.92 11.74 12.59
C LYS A 79 2.87 10.24 12.23
N ALA A 80 1.83 9.79 11.52
CA ALA A 80 1.75 8.43 10.98
C ALA A 80 2.69 8.16 9.80
N GLY A 81 3.39 9.19 9.28
CA GLY A 81 4.30 9.05 8.13
C GLY A 81 3.64 9.25 6.78
N ALA A 82 2.37 9.67 6.74
CA ALA A 82 1.70 9.95 5.47
C ALA A 82 2.11 11.32 4.90
N PHE A 83 2.10 11.42 3.57
CA PHE A 83 2.35 12.67 2.85
C PHE A 83 1.30 12.90 1.75
N PRO A 84 1.01 14.17 1.42
CA PRO A 84 -0.05 14.50 0.49
C PRO A 84 0.30 14.15 -0.95
N VAL A 85 -0.72 13.74 -1.72
CA VAL A 85 -0.67 13.59 -3.17
C VAL A 85 -1.91 14.21 -3.82
N ASN A 86 -1.68 14.99 -4.89
CA ASN A 86 -2.75 15.43 -5.78
C ASN A 86 -3.03 14.26 -6.77
N ARG A 87 -4.26 13.74 -6.74
CA ARG A 87 -4.67 12.61 -7.60
C ARG A 87 -5.25 13.04 -8.94
N GLN A 88 -5.50 14.34 -9.10
CA GLN A 88 -6.08 14.89 -10.34
C GLN A 88 -5.03 15.12 -11.41
N ASP A 89 -3.77 15.37 -11.01
CA ASP A 89 -2.67 15.66 -11.89
C ASP A 89 -1.45 14.78 -11.60
N ALA A 90 -0.49 14.78 -12.53
CA ALA A 90 0.81 14.15 -12.34
C ALA A 90 1.62 14.88 -11.24
N ASP A 91 1.44 14.48 -9.99
CA ASP A 91 2.10 15.11 -8.84
C ASP A 91 3.57 14.69 -8.72
N LEU A 92 4.44 15.44 -9.42
CA LEU A 92 5.89 15.23 -9.37
C LEU A 92 6.48 15.43 -7.98
N ILE A 93 5.86 16.26 -7.13
CA ILE A 93 6.32 16.50 -5.76
C ILE A 93 6.09 15.24 -4.92
N ALA A 94 4.90 14.65 -5.02
CA ALA A 94 4.59 13.41 -4.33
C ALA A 94 5.48 12.26 -4.81
N VAL A 95 5.77 12.17 -6.12
CA VAL A 95 6.69 11.17 -6.68
C VAL A 95 8.12 11.38 -6.16
N LYS A 96 8.63 12.60 -6.14
CA LYS A 96 9.94 12.92 -5.55
C LYS A 96 10.01 12.54 -4.06
N LYS A 97 8.93 12.82 -3.30
CA LYS A 97 8.85 12.43 -1.90
C LYS A 97 8.85 10.91 -1.72
N ALA A 98 8.15 10.17 -2.58
CA ALA A 98 8.19 8.71 -2.57
C ALA A 98 9.61 8.17 -2.75
N TYR A 99 10.38 8.72 -3.70
CA TYR A 99 11.79 8.35 -3.88
C TYR A 99 12.66 8.70 -2.67
N SER A 100 12.45 9.86 -2.04
CA SER A 100 13.17 10.22 -0.80
C SER A 100 12.92 9.19 0.29
N VAL A 101 11.67 8.80 0.51
CA VAL A 101 11.27 7.78 1.49
C VAL A 101 12.00 6.45 1.25
N LEU A 102 12.04 5.99 0.00
CA LEU A 102 12.73 4.74 -0.35
C LEU A 102 14.25 4.86 -0.22
N LYS A 103 14.83 5.99 -0.64
CA LYS A 103 16.27 6.27 -0.51
C LYS A 103 16.72 6.34 0.95
N GLU A 104 15.86 6.82 1.84
CA GLU A 104 16.09 6.85 3.29
C GLU A 104 15.94 5.45 3.96
N GLY A 105 15.68 4.40 3.18
CA GLY A 105 15.56 3.02 3.68
C GLY A 105 14.20 2.70 4.30
N HIS A 106 13.19 3.55 4.09
CA HIS A 106 11.84 3.35 4.62
C HIS A 106 10.95 2.54 3.65
N VAL A 107 9.80 2.13 4.15
CA VAL A 107 8.78 1.40 3.39
C VAL A 107 7.75 2.39 2.85
N LEU A 108 7.45 2.31 1.56
CA LEU A 108 6.38 3.09 0.93
C LEU A 108 5.12 2.24 0.81
N GLY A 109 4.00 2.74 1.31
CA GLY A 109 2.68 2.11 1.17
C GLY A 109 1.85 2.80 0.09
N LEU A 110 1.39 2.02 -0.88
CA LEU A 110 0.58 2.48 -2.00
C LEU A 110 -0.69 1.65 -2.12
N PHE A 111 -1.76 2.32 -2.49
CA PHE A 111 -3.00 1.71 -2.96
C PHE A 111 -3.12 2.03 -4.45
N PRO A 112 -2.72 1.10 -5.35
CA PRO A 112 -2.62 1.39 -6.79
C PRO A 112 -3.94 1.84 -7.42
N GLU A 113 -5.07 1.44 -6.85
CA GLU A 113 -6.42 1.86 -7.26
C GLU A 113 -6.67 3.36 -7.11
N GLY A 114 -5.86 4.06 -6.32
CA GLY A 114 -5.98 5.50 -6.06
C GLY A 114 -7.22 5.94 -5.28
N THR A 115 -8.22 5.07 -5.12
CA THR A 115 -9.44 5.31 -4.36
C THR A 115 -9.92 4.02 -3.71
N ARG A 116 -10.86 4.12 -2.77
CA ARG A 116 -11.45 2.94 -2.14
C ARG A 116 -12.51 2.31 -3.03
N SER A 117 -12.45 0.99 -3.18
CA SER A 117 -13.52 0.22 -3.80
C SER A 117 -14.73 0.16 -2.86
N LYS A 118 -15.88 0.62 -3.32
CA LYS A 118 -17.14 0.55 -2.58
C LYS A 118 -17.80 -0.83 -2.68
N SER A 119 -17.55 -1.54 -3.77
CA SER A 119 -18.09 -2.85 -4.05
C SER A 119 -17.23 -4.00 -3.52
N GLY A 120 -16.00 -3.70 -3.07
CA GLY A 120 -15.00 -4.72 -2.71
C GLY A 120 -14.29 -5.35 -3.91
N VAL A 121 -14.72 -5.05 -5.13
CA VAL A 121 -14.08 -5.52 -6.37
C VAL A 121 -12.82 -4.67 -6.62
N LEU A 122 -11.73 -5.32 -7.02
CA LEU A 122 -10.49 -4.65 -7.41
C LEU A 122 -10.74 -3.71 -8.59
N GLN A 123 -10.26 -2.48 -8.47
CA GLN A 123 -10.35 -1.47 -9.52
C GLN A 123 -9.08 -1.46 -10.37
N LYS A 124 -9.15 -0.81 -11.54
CA LYS A 124 -7.98 -0.58 -12.37
C LYS A 124 -6.93 0.26 -11.61
N ALA A 125 -5.66 -0.14 -11.70
CA ALA A 125 -4.56 0.61 -11.11
C ALA A 125 -4.20 1.84 -11.93
N TYR A 126 -3.71 2.88 -11.24
CA TYR A 126 -2.95 3.96 -11.86
C TYR A 126 -1.48 3.57 -12.00
N ASN A 127 -0.81 4.06 -13.03
CA ASN A 127 0.58 3.73 -13.35
C ASN A 127 1.62 4.30 -12.35
N GLY A 128 1.19 5.10 -11.39
CA GLY A 128 2.07 5.72 -10.41
C GLY A 128 2.86 4.72 -9.58
N ALA A 129 2.23 3.63 -9.13
CA ALA A 129 2.89 2.59 -8.34
C ALA A 129 3.95 1.85 -9.16
N ALA A 130 3.63 1.45 -10.40
CA ALA A 130 4.56 0.81 -11.33
C ALA A 130 5.74 1.73 -11.65
N LEU A 131 5.48 3.00 -11.96
CA LEU A 131 6.52 3.99 -12.27
C LEU A 131 7.50 4.19 -11.11
N ILE A 132 6.99 4.31 -9.87
CA ILE A 132 7.84 4.47 -8.69
C ILE A 132 8.67 3.21 -8.47
N ALA A 133 8.06 2.02 -8.59
CA ALA A 133 8.75 0.75 -8.38
C ALA A 133 9.88 0.53 -9.38
N VAL A 134 9.60 0.69 -10.68
CA VAL A 134 10.61 0.50 -11.73
C VAL A 134 11.77 1.47 -11.58
N ARG A 135 11.48 2.75 -11.36
CA ARG A 135 12.53 3.76 -11.26
C ARG A 135 13.35 3.66 -9.97
N SER A 136 12.78 3.14 -8.89
CA SER A 136 13.52 2.94 -7.63
C SER A 136 14.28 1.61 -7.60
N GLY A 137 13.88 0.64 -8.43
CA GLY A 137 14.47 -0.71 -8.45
C GLY A 137 14.21 -1.53 -7.18
N VAL A 138 13.35 -1.04 -6.26
CA VAL A 138 13.05 -1.75 -5.02
C VAL A 138 11.94 -2.79 -5.23
N PRO A 139 11.92 -3.87 -4.44
CA PRO A 139 10.89 -4.89 -4.56
C PRO A 139 9.50 -4.37 -4.15
N ILE A 140 8.47 -4.93 -4.78
CA ILE A 140 7.06 -4.75 -4.44
C ILE A 140 6.62 -5.91 -3.57
N LEU A 141 6.01 -5.61 -2.43
CA LEU A 141 5.33 -6.57 -1.58
C LEU A 141 3.82 -6.45 -1.82
N PRO A 142 3.20 -7.40 -2.54
CA PRO A 142 1.75 -7.38 -2.74
C PRO A 142 1.06 -7.79 -1.45
N VAL A 143 0.02 -7.04 -1.10
CA VAL A 143 -0.80 -7.30 0.09
C VAL A 143 -2.27 -7.26 -0.30
N ALA A 144 -3.04 -8.23 0.15
CA ALA A 144 -4.48 -8.21 -0.03
C ALA A 144 -5.18 -8.09 1.32
N VAL A 145 -6.15 -7.18 1.38
CA VAL A 145 -7.02 -7.00 2.54
C VAL A 145 -8.40 -7.52 2.17
N GLU A 146 -8.87 -8.51 2.93
CA GLU A 146 -10.15 -9.18 2.76
C GLU A 146 -11.02 -8.96 3.99
N GLY A 147 -12.29 -8.72 3.78
CA GLY A 147 -13.29 -8.71 4.85
C GLY A 147 -14.15 -7.47 4.85
N PRO A 148 -15.33 -7.56 5.46
CA PRO A 148 -16.32 -6.50 5.39
C PRO A 148 -16.05 -5.32 6.33
N TYR A 149 -15.02 -5.30 7.16
CA TYR A 149 -14.81 -4.33 8.24
C TYR A 149 -16.09 -4.03 9.05
N ARG A 150 -16.85 -5.08 9.34
CA ARG A 150 -17.99 -5.01 10.26
C ARG A 150 -17.56 -5.51 11.64
N LEU A 151 -18.10 -4.92 12.70
CA LEU A 151 -17.79 -5.31 14.06
C LEU A 151 -17.94 -6.82 14.25
N PHE A 152 -16.93 -7.42 14.89
CA PHE A 152 -16.81 -8.86 15.18
C PHE A 152 -16.77 -9.80 13.96
N LYS A 153 -16.70 -9.25 12.74
CA LYS A 153 -16.42 -10.03 11.54
C LYS A 153 -14.92 -10.10 11.27
N PRO A 154 -14.44 -11.23 10.73
CA PRO A 154 -13.01 -11.38 10.48
C PRO A 154 -12.54 -10.46 9.33
N VAL A 155 -11.35 -9.89 9.52
CA VAL A 155 -10.58 -9.20 8.48
C VAL A 155 -9.27 -9.95 8.33
N LYS A 156 -8.90 -10.28 7.10
CA LYS A 156 -7.66 -10.98 6.80
C LYS A 156 -6.72 -10.07 6.00
N VAL A 157 -5.45 -10.10 6.36
CA VAL A 157 -4.38 -9.43 5.60
C VAL A 157 -3.44 -10.50 5.07
N HIS A 158 -3.43 -10.68 3.76
CA HIS A 158 -2.62 -11.65 3.06
C HIS A 158 -1.38 -10.96 2.51
N ILE A 159 -0.19 -11.47 2.84
CA ILE A 159 1.08 -10.94 2.38
C ILE A 159 1.65 -11.93 1.36
N GLY A 160 1.78 -11.49 0.11
CA GLY A 160 2.34 -12.28 -0.97
C GLY A 160 3.86 -12.23 -1.02
N LYS A 161 4.45 -13.01 -1.92
CA LYS A 161 5.90 -12.97 -2.16
C LYS A 161 6.30 -11.67 -2.84
N ALA A 162 7.36 -11.05 -2.35
CA ALA A 162 7.91 -9.84 -2.97
C ALA A 162 8.51 -10.15 -4.34
N PHE A 163 8.36 -9.22 -5.28
CA PHE A 163 8.91 -9.30 -6.64
C PHE A 163 9.43 -7.94 -7.11
N VAL A 164 10.28 -7.95 -8.12
CA VAL A 164 10.81 -6.74 -8.75
C VAL A 164 10.25 -6.65 -10.17
N LEU A 165 9.85 -5.46 -10.59
CA LEU A 165 9.43 -5.21 -11.97
C LEU A 165 10.67 -5.11 -12.87
N PRO A 166 10.58 -5.56 -14.14
CA PRO A 166 11.65 -5.37 -15.10
C PRO A 166 11.88 -3.88 -15.39
N PRO A 167 13.07 -3.49 -15.86
CA PRO A 167 13.31 -2.10 -16.26
C PRO A 167 12.44 -1.71 -17.45
N LEU A 168 12.11 -0.41 -17.54
CA LEU A 168 11.45 0.14 -18.72
C LEU A 168 12.44 0.19 -19.89
N VAL A 169 12.03 -0.38 -21.03
CA VAL A 169 12.75 -0.33 -22.29
C VAL A 169 11.80 0.20 -23.36
N TYR A 170 11.95 1.44 -23.77
CA TYR A 170 11.06 2.07 -24.75
C TYR A 170 11.82 3.08 -25.61
N GLU A 171 11.44 3.20 -26.85
CA GLU A 171 11.90 4.22 -27.79
C GLU A 171 10.87 5.36 -27.90
N GLN A 172 9.59 5.01 -27.83
CA GLN A 172 8.48 5.94 -27.96
C GLN A 172 7.66 6.10 -26.68
N LYS A 173 6.96 7.23 -26.56
CA LYS A 173 6.17 7.59 -25.37
C LYS A 173 4.95 6.68 -25.17
N ASN A 174 4.33 6.19 -26.24
CA ASN A 174 3.23 5.23 -26.22
C ASN A 174 3.68 3.87 -25.65
N GLU A 175 4.81 3.31 -26.11
CA GLU A 175 5.40 2.07 -25.61
C GLU A 175 5.66 2.13 -24.10
N LYS A 176 6.18 3.25 -23.62
CA LYS A 176 6.34 3.50 -22.20
C LYS A 176 5.04 3.38 -21.44
N ARG A 177 3.94 3.93 -21.98
CA ARG A 177 2.64 3.89 -21.35
C ARG A 177 2.11 2.46 -21.31
N GLU A 178 2.20 1.73 -22.39
CA GLU A 178 1.78 0.33 -22.49
C GLU A 178 2.54 -0.55 -21.48
N GLN A 179 3.88 -0.43 -21.42
CA GLN A 179 4.68 -1.17 -20.45
C GLN A 179 4.28 -0.85 -18.99
N LEU A 180 4.00 0.42 -18.69
CA LEU A 180 3.53 0.80 -17.36
C LEU A 180 2.12 0.26 -17.04
N ASP A 181 1.24 0.18 -18.04
CA ASP A 181 -0.08 -0.42 -17.90
C ASP A 181 0.06 -1.94 -17.60
N ASP A 182 0.92 -2.66 -18.31
CA ASP A 182 1.20 -4.09 -18.08
C ASP A 182 1.82 -4.34 -16.70
N MET A 183 2.75 -3.50 -16.30
CA MET A 183 3.36 -3.57 -14.96
C MET A 183 2.35 -3.31 -13.86
N SER A 184 1.43 -2.36 -14.07
CA SER A 184 0.32 -2.08 -13.15
C SER A 184 -0.64 -3.26 -13.07
N ASN A 185 -0.95 -3.90 -14.21
CA ASN A 185 -1.74 -5.12 -14.25
C ASN A 185 -1.04 -6.29 -13.54
N THR A 186 0.28 -6.41 -13.63
CA THR A 186 1.07 -7.40 -12.89
C THR A 186 0.95 -7.21 -11.38
N ILE A 187 1.02 -5.96 -10.90
CA ILE A 187 0.82 -5.63 -9.49
C ILE A 187 -0.59 -6.04 -9.05
N MET A 188 -1.63 -5.64 -9.81
CA MET A 188 -3.02 -5.95 -9.46
C MET A 188 -3.33 -7.44 -9.52
N SER A 189 -2.78 -8.16 -10.50
CA SER A 189 -2.91 -9.61 -10.60
C SER A 189 -2.28 -10.33 -9.41
N SER A 190 -1.16 -9.82 -8.90
CA SER A 190 -0.53 -10.37 -7.70
C SER A 190 -1.41 -10.18 -6.46
N ILE A 191 -2.09 -9.05 -6.33
CA ILE A 191 -3.05 -8.78 -5.25
C ILE A 191 -4.30 -9.66 -5.42
N SER A 192 -4.82 -9.77 -6.65
CA SER A 192 -6.00 -10.58 -6.98
C SER A 192 -5.81 -12.05 -6.61
N ARG A 193 -4.65 -12.64 -6.94
CA ARG A 193 -4.33 -14.02 -6.58
C ARG A 193 -4.40 -14.26 -5.08
N LEU A 194 -3.93 -13.32 -4.26
CA LEU A 194 -4.00 -13.43 -2.80
C LEU A 194 -5.45 -13.46 -2.28
N LEU A 195 -6.39 -12.82 -2.99
CA LEU A 195 -7.81 -12.85 -2.65
C LEU A 195 -8.48 -14.17 -3.09
N THR A 196 -8.04 -14.78 -4.20
CA THR A 196 -8.68 -15.97 -4.78
C THR A 196 -8.12 -17.29 -4.25
N GLU A 197 -6.83 -17.39 -3.99
CA GLU A 197 -6.17 -18.62 -3.49
C GLU A 197 -6.68 -19.08 -2.12
N GLN A 198 -7.35 -18.21 -1.37
CA GLN A 198 -7.88 -18.52 -0.04
C GLN A 198 -9.36 -18.95 -0.08
N ASN A 199 -10.08 -18.73 -1.18
CA ASN A 199 -11.46 -19.21 -1.33
C ASN A 199 -11.52 -20.70 -1.67
N ASN A 200 -10.37 -21.33 -1.95
CA ASN A 200 -10.24 -22.75 -2.33
C ASN A 200 -9.62 -23.64 -1.22
N LYS A 201 -9.45 -23.10 0.00
CA LYS A 201 -9.01 -23.82 1.20
C LYS A 201 -10.06 -23.71 2.30
#